data_5571ad22d3e2649ea746f0c601461a0f
#
_entry.id   5571ad22d3e2649ea746f0c601461a0f
#
_cell.length_a   1.000
_cell.length_b   1.000
_cell.length_c   1.000
_cell.angle_alpha   90.00
_cell.angle_beta   90.00
_cell.angle_gamma   90.00
#
_symmetry.space_group_name_H-M   'P 1'
#
loop_
_entity.id
_entity.type
_entity.pdbx_description
1 polymer ?
#
loop_
_entity_poly.entity_id
_entity_poly.type
_entity_poly.pdbx_seq_one_letter_code
_entity_poly.pdbx_strand_id
1 'polypeptide(L)'
;MTAIAVVVTGRVQGVGFRYSTEREARRLGISGWVRNRIDGNVEVWAQGADDAVTLFVTYLETGPRAARVNSIEISEVEPDHQIRHFEVRA
;
A
#
# COMPACT_ATOMS: atom_id res chain seq x y z
N MET A 1 -0.69 2.77 -17.07
CA MET A 1 -1.20 2.39 -15.74
C MET A 1 -0.44 1.18 -15.23
N THR A 2 -0.03 1.22 -13.98
CA THR A 2 0.68 0.12 -13.32
C THR A 2 -0.15 -0.36 -12.14
N ALA A 3 -0.21 -1.67 -11.94
CA ALA A 3 -0.85 -2.27 -10.77
C ALA A 3 0.13 -3.22 -10.08
N ILE A 4 0.16 -3.17 -8.75
CA ILE A 4 1.08 -3.95 -7.93
C ILE A 4 0.36 -4.53 -6.71
N ALA A 5 0.85 -5.66 -6.27
CA ALA A 5 0.52 -6.24 -4.97
C ALA A 5 1.79 -6.21 -4.12
N VAL A 6 1.67 -5.74 -2.88
CA VAL A 6 2.82 -5.54 -2.00
C VAL A 6 2.55 -6.18 -0.65
N VAL A 7 3.55 -6.88 -0.11
CA VAL A 7 3.55 -7.32 1.29
C VAL A 7 4.62 -6.54 2.03
N VAL A 8 4.21 -5.83 3.07
CA VAL A 8 5.09 -5.01 3.90
C VAL A 8 5.35 -5.77 5.20
N THR A 9 6.60 -6.03 5.49
CA THR A 9 7.04 -6.81 6.64
C THR A 9 7.72 -5.90 7.66
N GLY A 10 7.46 -6.13 8.94
CA GLY A 10 8.06 -5.37 10.02
C GLY A 10 7.07 -5.05 11.11
N ARG A 11 7.33 -3.99 11.87
CA ARG A 11 6.39 -3.46 12.85
C ARG A 11 5.44 -2.51 12.15
N VAL A 12 4.38 -3.06 11.58
CA VAL A 12 3.50 -2.35 10.66
C VAL A 12 2.03 -2.40 11.07
N GLN A 13 1.68 -3.20 12.08
CA GLN A 13 0.31 -3.23 12.62
C GLN A 13 0.26 -2.48 13.95
N GLY A 14 -0.87 -1.83 14.23
CA GLY A 14 -1.06 -1.08 15.47
C GLY A 14 -0.29 0.24 15.51
N VAL A 15 0.17 0.73 14.37
CA VAL A 15 0.99 1.95 14.26
C VAL A 15 0.37 2.97 13.31
N GLY A 16 -0.89 2.75 12.89
CA GLY A 16 -1.57 3.65 11.96
C GLY A 16 -1.17 3.48 10.51
N PHE A 17 -0.56 2.35 10.16
CA PHE A 17 -0.04 2.11 8.81
C PHE A 17 -1.15 2.14 7.76
N ARG A 18 -2.28 1.47 8.01
CA ARG A 18 -3.37 1.39 7.05
C ARG A 18 -3.95 2.77 6.71
N TYR A 19 -4.23 3.59 7.72
CA TYR A 19 -4.79 4.92 7.50
C TYR A 19 -3.80 5.86 6.84
N SER A 20 -2.54 5.78 7.23
CA SER A 20 -1.48 6.57 6.62
C SER A 20 -1.30 6.20 5.14
N THR A 21 -1.36 4.91 4.83
CA THR A 21 -1.27 4.41 3.45
C THR A 21 -2.46 4.89 2.61
N GLU A 22 -3.67 4.83 3.17
CA GLU A 22 -4.86 5.35 2.49
C GLU A 22 -4.71 6.83 2.15
N ARG A 23 -4.26 7.62 3.10
CA ARG A 23 -4.08 9.06 2.89
C ARG A 23 -3.06 9.33 1.79
N GLU A 24 -1.95 8.63 1.80
CA GLU A 24 -0.92 8.78 0.78
C GLU A 24 -1.42 8.34 -0.60
N ALA A 25 -2.14 7.23 -0.67
CA ALA A 25 -2.72 6.75 -1.92
C ALA A 25 -3.67 7.79 -2.51
N ARG A 26 -4.53 8.37 -1.70
CA ARG A 26 -5.48 9.40 -2.15
C ARG A 26 -4.75 10.63 -2.65
N ARG A 27 -3.70 11.05 -1.98
CA ARG A 27 -2.89 12.21 -2.40
C ARG A 27 -2.27 11.97 -3.77
N LEU A 28 -1.88 10.74 -4.06
CA LEU A 28 -1.21 10.38 -5.32
C LEU A 28 -2.19 9.93 -6.42
N GLY A 29 -3.49 9.86 -6.14
CA GLY A 29 -4.46 9.38 -7.11
C GLY A 29 -4.40 7.87 -7.34
N ILE A 30 -3.98 7.11 -6.33
CA ILE A 30 -3.87 5.65 -6.36
C ILE A 30 -5.21 5.04 -5.94
N SER A 31 -5.63 4.00 -6.65
CA SER A 31 -6.78 3.17 -6.28
C SER A 31 -6.28 1.84 -5.74
N GLY A 32 -7.05 1.21 -4.87
CA GLY A 32 -6.69 -0.09 -4.31
C GLY A 32 -7.18 -0.31 -2.90
N TRP A 33 -6.41 -1.04 -2.12
CA TRP A 33 -6.77 -1.33 -0.74
C TRP A 33 -5.53 -1.70 0.07
N VAL A 34 -5.67 -1.62 1.39
CA VAL A 34 -4.66 -2.03 2.37
C VAL A 34 -5.34 -2.77 3.51
N ARG A 35 -4.73 -3.86 3.96
CA ARG A 35 -5.25 -4.65 5.07
C ARG A 35 -4.13 -5.24 5.90
N ASN A 36 -4.44 -5.51 7.18
CA ASN A 36 -3.56 -6.29 8.03
C ASN A 36 -3.71 -7.77 7.70
N ARG A 37 -2.60 -8.49 7.71
CA ARG A 37 -2.56 -9.94 7.56
C ARG A 37 -2.52 -10.60 8.94
N ILE A 38 -2.94 -11.87 8.97
CA ILE A 38 -2.89 -12.66 10.21
C ILE A 38 -1.45 -12.83 10.69
N ASP A 39 -0.49 -12.88 9.78
CA ASP A 39 0.93 -13.08 10.08
C ASP A 39 1.63 -11.83 10.64
N GLY A 40 0.92 -10.73 10.84
CA GLY A 40 1.48 -9.49 11.37
C GLY A 40 1.97 -8.52 10.30
N ASN A 41 1.99 -8.91 9.05
CA ASN A 41 2.37 -8.05 7.94
C ASN A 41 1.18 -7.23 7.44
N VAL A 42 1.44 -6.30 6.52
CA VAL A 42 0.40 -5.51 5.85
C VAL A 42 0.45 -5.83 4.36
N GLU A 43 -0.70 -6.02 3.78
CA GLU A 43 -0.86 -6.27 2.36
C GLU A 43 -1.50 -5.07 1.69
N VAL A 44 -0.94 -4.68 0.54
CA VAL A 44 -1.43 -3.53 -0.24
C VAL A 44 -1.62 -3.96 -1.69
N TRP A 45 -2.74 -3.55 -2.27
CA TRP A 45 -2.98 -3.66 -3.70
C TRP A 45 -3.18 -2.25 -4.23
N ALA A 46 -2.43 -1.85 -5.25
CA ALA A 46 -2.43 -0.46 -5.69
C ALA A 46 -2.27 -0.36 -7.20
N GLN A 47 -2.97 0.61 -7.78
CA GLN A 47 -2.86 0.91 -9.21
C GLN A 47 -3.01 2.40 -9.46
N GLY A 48 -2.37 2.86 -10.52
CA GLY A 48 -2.44 4.26 -10.92
C GLY A 48 -1.42 4.57 -12.01
N ALA A 49 -1.20 5.85 -12.25
CA ALA A 49 -0.17 6.30 -13.17
C ALA A 49 1.20 5.79 -12.72
N ASP A 50 2.07 5.49 -13.66
CA ASP A 50 3.36 4.85 -13.37
C ASP A 50 4.20 5.65 -12.38
N ASP A 51 4.26 6.97 -12.55
CA ASP A 51 5.00 7.85 -11.63
C ASP A 51 4.37 7.89 -10.23
N ALA A 52 3.05 7.87 -10.15
CA ALA A 52 2.34 7.85 -8.87
C ALA A 52 2.61 6.55 -8.12
N VAL A 53 2.61 5.41 -8.81
CA VAL A 53 2.91 4.12 -8.21
C VAL A 53 4.35 4.09 -7.69
N THR A 54 5.30 4.65 -8.43
CA THR A 54 6.70 4.75 -7.99
C THR A 54 6.81 5.54 -6.69
N LEU A 55 6.14 6.68 -6.59
CA LEU A 55 6.14 7.49 -5.36
C LEU A 55 5.46 6.75 -4.21
N PHE A 56 4.40 6.02 -4.50
CA PHE A 56 3.68 5.25 -3.50
C PHE A 56 4.55 4.13 -2.93
N VAL A 57 5.30 3.42 -3.78
CA VAL A 57 6.24 2.39 -3.34
C VAL A 57 7.31 2.99 -2.42
N THR A 58 7.86 4.14 -2.79
CA THR A 58 8.83 4.84 -1.95
C THR A 58 8.26 5.13 -0.56
N TYR A 59 7.01 5.56 -0.49
CA TYR A 59 6.34 5.75 0.79
C TYR A 59 6.22 4.45 1.59
N LEU A 60 5.83 3.35 0.94
CA LEU A 60 5.67 2.07 1.62
C LEU A 60 6.97 1.55 2.23
N GLU A 61 8.10 1.91 1.66
CA GLU A 61 9.41 1.49 2.18
C GLU A 61 9.74 2.07 3.55
N THR A 62 9.15 3.19 3.90
CA THR A 62 9.33 3.82 5.22
C THR A 62 8.07 3.75 6.08
N GLY A 63 6.90 3.93 5.48
CA GLY A 63 5.65 3.98 6.21
C GLY A 63 5.54 5.21 7.11
N PRO A 64 4.54 5.21 8.02
CA PRO A 64 4.39 6.30 8.97
C PRO A 64 5.47 6.26 10.04
N ARG A 65 5.57 7.34 10.79
CA ARG A 65 6.64 7.58 11.76
C ARG A 65 6.79 6.47 12.79
N ALA A 66 5.67 5.90 13.25
CA ALA A 66 5.68 4.86 14.28
C ALA A 66 5.96 3.47 13.72
N ALA A 67 5.98 3.30 12.41
CA ALA A 67 6.22 2.01 11.78
C ALA A 67 7.71 1.74 11.65
N ARG A 68 8.04 0.44 11.56
CA ARG A 68 9.37 -0.01 11.20
C ARG A 68 9.24 -1.04 10.11
N VAL A 69 9.52 -0.62 8.88
CA VAL A 69 9.47 -1.49 7.72
C VAL A 69 10.80 -2.21 7.58
N ASN A 70 10.77 -3.54 7.63
CA ASN A 70 11.96 -4.36 7.43
C ASN A 70 12.19 -4.66 5.96
N SER A 71 11.11 -4.98 5.24
CA SER A 71 11.20 -5.30 3.82
C SER A 71 9.84 -5.13 3.17
N ILE A 72 9.86 -4.99 1.85
CA ILE A 72 8.65 -5.05 1.03
C ILE A 72 8.87 -6.03 -0.10
N GLU A 73 7.83 -6.77 -0.46
CA GLU A 73 7.81 -7.64 -1.63
C GLU A 73 6.78 -7.11 -2.59
N ILE A 74 7.18 -6.86 -3.83
CA ILE A 74 6.32 -6.28 -4.86
C ILE A 74 6.15 -7.29 -5.97
N SER A 75 4.89 -7.50 -6.36
CA SER A 75 4.53 -8.28 -7.55
C SER A 75 3.73 -7.39 -8.48
N GLU A 76 4.06 -7.41 -9.76
CA GLU A 76 3.25 -6.73 -10.76
C GLU A 76 2.02 -7.57 -11.06
N VAL A 77 0.85 -6.93 -11.13
CA VAL A 77 -0.43 -7.59 -11.36
C VAL A 77 -1.21 -6.85 -12.43
N GLU A 78 -2.29 -7.47 -12.91
CA GLU A 78 -3.18 -6.84 -13.86
C GLU A 78 -4.02 -5.75 -13.16
N PRO A 79 -4.19 -4.59 -13.77
CA PRO A 79 -5.11 -3.58 -13.26
C PRO A 79 -6.55 -4.11 -13.21
N ASP A 80 -7.31 -3.59 -12.26
CA ASP A 80 -8.73 -3.91 -12.11
C ASP A 80 -9.54 -2.62 -12.23
N HIS A 81 -10.20 -2.42 -13.35
CA HIS A 81 -10.94 -1.19 -13.63
C HIS A 81 -12.19 -1.02 -12.77
N GLN A 82 -12.61 -2.06 -12.04
CA GLN A 82 -13.71 -1.95 -11.10
C GLN A 82 -13.29 -1.31 -9.78
N ILE A 83 -12.00 -1.32 -9.47
CA ILE A 83 -11.47 -0.67 -8.28
C ILE A 83 -11.18 0.79 -8.62
N ARG A 84 -11.96 1.71 -8.01
CA ARG A 84 -11.91 3.14 -8.36
C ARG A 84 -11.47 4.04 -7.22
N HIS A 85 -11.38 3.50 -6.01
CA HIS A 85 -11.02 4.23 -4.80
C HIS A 85 -9.96 3.48 -4.04
N PHE A 86 -9.39 4.12 -3.05
CA PHE A 86 -8.50 3.43 -2.11
C PHE A 86 -9.22 3.26 -0.78
N GLU A 87 -9.21 2.04 -0.25
CA GLU A 87 -9.91 1.73 0.98
C GLU A 87 -9.06 0.95 1.97
N VAL A 88 -9.35 1.13 3.25
CA VAL A 88 -8.80 0.32 4.34
C VAL A 88 -9.72 -0.87 4.54
N ARG A 89 -9.16 -2.07 4.54
CA ARG A 89 -9.89 -3.31 4.79
C ARG A 89 -9.51 -3.91 6.14
N ALA A 90 -10.46 -4.63 6.70
CA ALA A 90 -10.22 -5.36 7.93
C ALA A 90 -9.36 -6.60 7.69
#